data_cb352472ff5891e026ef00ebd4a255de
#
_entry.id   cb352472ff5891e026ef00ebd4a255de
#
_cell.length_a   1.000
_cell.length_b   1.000
_cell.length_c   1.000
_cell.angle_alpha   90.00
_cell.angle_beta   90.00
_cell.angle_gamma   90.00
#
_symmetry.space_group_name_H-M   'P 1'
#
loop_
_entity.id
_entity.type
_entity.pdbx_description
1 polymer ?
#
loop_
_entity_poly.entity_id
_entity_poly.type
_entity_poly.pdbx_seq_one_letter_code
_entity_poly.pdbx_strand_id
1 'polypeptide(L)'
;DVMARTISGGQISLIIGVSAMLMALVVGTLVGAIAGYYGGGIDSVLMRFTEAVFNIPQLFLLIVIGKFFAMEISSIELFGRTFSGSVLVIIIIIGLTSWTYLARIVRSQYLSLKERDFISAARAIGTSNGPIIFRHILPNSMAPIIVAGTLGVASAILAEAYVSFLGLGVQPPTASWGNLLVSSYNYLQTAPWLWIFPGLLISLTVLSINFVGDGLRDALDPRTQI
;
A
#
# COMPACT_ATOMS: atom_id res chain seq x y z
N ASP A 1 0.35 0.32 30.71
CA ASP A 1 1.26 1.42 30.37
C ASP A 1 0.90 1.98 29.00
N VAL A 2 0.48 3.25 28.96
CA VAL A 2 0.05 3.95 27.74
C VAL A 2 1.21 4.10 26.76
N MET A 3 2.39 4.43 27.24
CA MET A 3 3.59 4.61 26.41
C MET A 3 3.97 3.30 25.70
N ALA A 4 4.00 2.20 26.43
CA ALA A 4 4.29 0.88 25.84
C ALA A 4 3.26 0.49 24.76
N ARG A 5 1.96 0.76 25.01
CA ARG A 5 0.91 0.51 24.03
C ARG A 5 1.00 1.43 22.81
N THR A 6 1.41 2.68 22.99
CA THR A 6 1.60 3.62 21.88
C THR A 6 2.77 3.22 20.99
N ILE A 7 3.88 2.77 21.58
CA ILE A 7 5.04 2.26 20.83
C ILE A 7 4.71 0.98 20.08
N SER A 8 4.11 -0.01 20.77
CA SER A 8 3.69 -1.26 20.11
C SER A 8 2.61 -1.04 19.06
N GLY A 9 1.68 -0.12 19.31
CA GLY A 9 0.66 0.28 18.34
C GLY A 9 1.26 0.85 17.05
N GLY A 10 2.31 1.67 17.18
CA GLY A 10 3.05 2.19 16.04
C GLY A 10 3.72 1.11 15.20
N GLN A 11 4.32 0.12 15.85
CA GLN A 11 4.91 -1.02 15.14
C GLN A 11 3.86 -1.75 14.29
N ILE A 12 2.66 -1.98 14.83
CA ILE A 12 1.58 -2.65 14.11
C ILE A 12 1.06 -1.81 12.96
N SER A 13 0.77 -0.52 13.17
CA SER A 13 0.32 0.38 12.10
C SER A 13 1.34 0.49 10.96
N LEU A 14 2.65 0.55 11.28
CA LEU A 14 3.72 0.56 10.28
C LEU A 14 3.82 -0.78 9.53
N ILE A 15 3.74 -1.91 10.24
CA ILE A 15 3.75 -3.24 9.62
C ILE A 15 2.58 -3.38 8.63
N ILE A 16 1.37 -2.96 9.03
CA ILE A 16 0.20 -3.00 8.15
C ILE A 16 0.43 -2.13 6.90
N GLY A 17 0.84 -0.87 7.09
CA GLY A 17 1.06 0.06 5.98
C GLY A 17 2.09 -0.45 4.98
N VAL A 18 3.25 -0.89 5.47
CA VAL A 18 4.34 -1.39 4.61
C VAL A 18 3.97 -2.71 3.95
N SER A 19 3.41 -3.68 4.70
CA SER A 19 3.09 -5.01 4.15
C SER A 19 1.97 -4.94 3.11
N ALA A 20 0.91 -4.17 3.38
CA ALA A 20 -0.17 -3.95 2.43
C ALA A 20 0.35 -3.29 1.14
N MET A 21 1.24 -2.31 1.28
CA MET A 21 1.79 -1.62 0.12
C MET A 21 2.77 -2.47 -0.68
N LEU A 22 3.58 -3.30 -0.03
CA LEU A 22 4.43 -4.28 -0.72
C LEU A 22 3.59 -5.26 -1.54
N MET A 23 2.49 -5.76 -0.99
CA MET A 23 1.54 -6.62 -1.71
C MET A 23 0.94 -5.88 -2.92
N ALA A 24 0.49 -4.64 -2.73
CA ALA A 24 -0.04 -3.81 -3.80
C ALA A 24 1.00 -3.53 -4.89
N LEU A 25 2.27 -3.29 -4.52
CA LEU A 25 3.38 -3.10 -5.45
C LEU A 25 3.60 -4.32 -6.34
N VAL A 26 3.63 -5.52 -5.76
CA VAL A 26 3.83 -6.75 -6.53
C VAL A 26 2.69 -6.96 -7.51
N VAL A 27 1.44 -6.95 -7.04
CA VAL A 27 0.26 -7.20 -7.88
C VAL A 27 0.10 -6.10 -8.94
N GLY A 28 0.19 -4.83 -8.54
CA GLY A 28 0.03 -3.69 -9.43
C GLY A 28 1.11 -3.63 -10.51
N THR A 29 2.35 -3.94 -10.14
CA THR A 29 3.46 -3.99 -11.11
C THR A 29 3.26 -5.11 -12.12
N LEU A 30 2.88 -6.30 -11.69
CA LEU A 30 2.65 -7.44 -12.60
C LEU A 30 1.48 -7.14 -13.55
N VAL A 31 0.33 -6.73 -13.03
CA VAL A 31 -0.85 -6.42 -13.85
C VAL A 31 -0.57 -5.25 -14.81
N GLY A 32 0.01 -4.17 -14.31
CA GLY A 32 0.34 -2.99 -15.13
C GLY A 32 1.37 -3.28 -16.21
N ALA A 33 2.42 -4.06 -15.88
CA ALA A 33 3.44 -4.47 -16.83
C ALA A 33 2.87 -5.33 -17.97
N ILE A 34 2.05 -6.33 -17.64
CA ILE A 34 1.41 -7.20 -18.64
C ILE A 34 0.46 -6.38 -19.51
N ALA A 35 -0.42 -5.58 -18.92
CA ALA A 35 -1.36 -4.73 -19.65
C ALA A 35 -0.64 -3.74 -20.58
N GLY A 36 0.35 -3.00 -20.05
CA GLY A 36 1.08 -2.00 -20.82
C GLY A 36 1.95 -2.58 -21.93
N TYR A 37 2.60 -3.72 -21.70
CA TYR A 37 3.47 -4.35 -22.68
C TYR A 37 2.69 -4.97 -23.84
N TYR A 38 1.72 -5.85 -23.55
CA TYR A 38 0.98 -6.56 -24.61
C TYR A 38 -0.03 -5.67 -25.30
N GLY A 39 -0.71 -4.78 -24.60
CA GLY A 39 -1.71 -3.89 -25.19
C GLY A 39 -2.96 -4.63 -25.68
N GLY A 40 -3.74 -3.97 -26.56
CA GLY A 40 -4.87 -4.58 -27.24
C GLY A 40 -5.94 -5.20 -26.32
N GLY A 41 -6.34 -6.44 -26.62
CA GLY A 41 -7.37 -7.16 -25.85
C GLY A 41 -6.95 -7.48 -24.41
N ILE A 42 -5.68 -7.84 -24.19
CA ILE A 42 -5.13 -8.15 -22.84
C ILE A 42 -5.20 -6.90 -21.96
N ASP A 43 -4.77 -5.78 -22.48
CA ASP A 43 -4.85 -4.49 -21.79
C ASP A 43 -6.30 -4.13 -21.45
N SER A 44 -7.20 -4.25 -22.43
CA SER A 44 -8.62 -3.92 -22.23
C SER A 44 -9.27 -4.78 -21.13
N VAL A 45 -9.01 -6.08 -21.12
CA VAL A 45 -9.56 -6.99 -20.09
C VAL A 45 -8.98 -6.67 -18.70
N LEU A 46 -7.65 -6.54 -18.59
CA LEU A 46 -7.00 -6.28 -17.32
C LEU A 46 -7.39 -4.90 -16.75
N MET A 47 -7.53 -3.88 -17.60
CA MET A 47 -7.94 -2.56 -17.14
C MET A 47 -9.42 -2.50 -16.76
N ARG A 48 -10.32 -3.20 -17.47
CA ARG A 48 -11.72 -3.32 -17.03
C ARG A 48 -11.84 -4.01 -15.67
N PHE A 49 -11.06 -5.08 -15.45
CA PHE A 49 -11.01 -5.71 -14.14
C PHE A 49 -10.46 -4.76 -13.07
N THR A 50 -9.38 -4.04 -13.38
CA THR A 50 -8.79 -3.03 -12.50
C THR A 50 -9.80 -1.94 -12.15
N GLU A 51 -10.56 -1.47 -13.12
CA GLU A 51 -11.63 -0.47 -12.92
C GLU A 51 -12.78 -1.03 -12.07
N ALA A 52 -13.18 -2.27 -12.30
CA ALA A 52 -14.21 -2.91 -11.50
C ALA A 52 -13.80 -3.00 -10.01
N VAL A 53 -12.56 -3.41 -9.72
CA VAL A 53 -12.03 -3.44 -8.36
C VAL A 53 -11.88 -2.02 -7.77
N PHE A 54 -11.40 -1.06 -8.56
CA PHE A 54 -11.19 0.32 -8.12
C PHE A 54 -12.51 1.01 -7.72
N ASN A 55 -13.62 0.68 -8.38
CA ASN A 55 -14.94 1.26 -8.07
C ASN A 55 -15.57 0.70 -6.80
N ILE A 56 -15.02 -0.37 -6.21
CA ILE A 56 -15.49 -0.87 -4.92
C ILE A 56 -14.97 0.05 -3.82
N PRO A 57 -15.85 0.66 -2.99
CA PRO A 57 -15.40 1.52 -1.92
C PRO A 57 -14.55 0.74 -0.91
N GLN A 58 -13.26 1.08 -0.82
CA GLN A 58 -12.29 0.37 0.04
C GLN A 58 -12.75 0.31 1.51
N LEU A 59 -13.28 1.41 2.03
CA LEU A 59 -13.80 1.44 3.40
C LEU A 59 -14.94 0.46 3.59
N PHE A 60 -15.83 0.32 2.61
CA PHE A 60 -16.93 -0.65 2.68
C PHE A 60 -16.40 -2.09 2.74
N LEU A 61 -15.40 -2.42 1.92
CA LEU A 61 -14.75 -3.73 1.97
C LEU A 61 -14.08 -3.98 3.32
N LEU A 62 -13.34 -3.01 3.84
CA LEU A 62 -12.69 -3.12 5.14
C LEU A 62 -13.70 -3.36 6.27
N ILE A 63 -14.84 -2.67 6.25
CA ILE A 63 -15.91 -2.84 7.22
C ILE A 63 -16.55 -4.23 7.11
N VAL A 64 -16.97 -4.63 5.91
CA VAL A 64 -17.70 -5.87 5.69
C VAL A 64 -16.79 -7.07 5.94
N ILE A 65 -15.66 -7.13 5.25
CA ILE A 65 -14.74 -8.28 5.36
C ILE A 65 -14.08 -8.31 6.75
N GLY A 66 -13.71 -7.14 7.29
CA GLY A 66 -13.15 -7.03 8.63
C GLY A 66 -14.11 -7.61 9.69
N LYS A 67 -15.40 -7.28 9.60
CA LYS A 67 -16.40 -7.80 10.55
C LYS A 67 -16.60 -9.32 10.46
N PHE A 68 -16.59 -9.88 9.26
CA PHE A 68 -16.84 -11.31 9.08
C PHE A 68 -15.60 -12.17 9.32
N PHE A 69 -14.42 -11.74 8.93
CA PHE A 69 -13.21 -12.57 8.92
C PHE A 69 -12.22 -12.26 10.03
N ALA A 70 -12.24 -11.05 10.61
CA ALA A 70 -11.26 -10.68 11.65
C ALA A 70 -11.38 -11.52 12.93
N MET A 71 -12.56 -12.09 13.20
CA MET A 71 -12.81 -12.93 14.37
C MET A 71 -12.57 -14.42 14.10
N GLU A 72 -12.61 -14.88 12.85
CA GLU A 72 -12.47 -16.29 12.50
C GLU A 72 -11.01 -16.71 12.28
N ILE A 73 -10.15 -15.76 11.93
CA ILE A 73 -8.73 -16.04 11.73
C ILE A 73 -8.03 -16.04 13.08
N SER A 74 -7.56 -17.21 13.48
CA SER A 74 -6.72 -17.37 14.68
C SER A 74 -5.49 -16.50 14.61
N SER A 75 -4.93 -16.12 15.78
CA SER A 75 -3.65 -15.41 15.83
C SER A 75 -2.54 -16.21 15.16
N ILE A 76 -1.70 -15.52 14.39
CA ILE A 76 -0.55 -16.14 13.70
C ILE A 76 0.73 -15.67 14.38
N GLU A 77 1.62 -16.61 14.64
CA GLU A 77 2.97 -16.31 15.10
C GLU A 77 3.89 -16.06 13.91
N LEU A 78 4.42 -14.84 13.82
CA LEU A 78 5.43 -14.45 12.85
C LEU A 78 6.60 -13.79 13.59
N PHE A 79 7.82 -14.23 13.30
CA PHE A 79 9.05 -13.69 13.94
C PHE A 79 9.02 -13.67 15.48
N GLY A 80 8.41 -14.70 16.11
CA GLY A 80 8.31 -14.80 17.56
C GLY A 80 7.29 -13.84 18.21
N ARG A 81 6.39 -13.26 17.42
CA ARG A 81 5.29 -12.41 17.88
C ARG A 81 3.94 -12.94 17.38
N THR A 82 2.95 -12.93 18.26
CA THR A 82 1.57 -13.26 17.91
C THR A 82 0.86 -12.03 17.36
N PHE A 83 0.40 -12.11 16.13
CA PHE A 83 -0.45 -11.10 15.49
C PHE A 83 -1.89 -11.56 15.52
N SER A 84 -2.81 -10.66 15.88
CA SER A 84 -4.23 -10.92 15.73
C SER A 84 -4.58 -11.17 14.26
N GLY A 85 -5.48 -12.12 13.98
CA GLY A 85 -5.97 -12.37 12.63
C GLY A 85 -6.52 -11.13 11.93
N SER A 86 -7.05 -10.17 12.69
CA SER A 86 -7.51 -8.88 12.16
C SER A 86 -6.40 -8.09 11.44
N VAL A 87 -5.15 -8.17 11.90
CA VAL A 87 -4.00 -7.49 11.25
C VAL A 87 -3.80 -8.03 9.84
N LEU A 88 -3.84 -9.34 9.66
CA LEU A 88 -3.68 -9.97 8.35
C LEU A 88 -4.84 -9.64 7.41
N VAL A 89 -6.07 -9.68 7.91
CA VAL A 89 -7.26 -9.31 7.12
C VAL A 89 -7.12 -7.89 6.59
N ILE A 90 -6.70 -6.95 7.42
CA ILE A 90 -6.52 -5.55 7.02
C ILE A 90 -5.41 -5.43 5.97
N ILE A 91 -4.26 -6.10 6.15
CA ILE A 91 -3.16 -6.11 5.18
C ILE A 91 -3.65 -6.61 3.82
N ILE A 92 -4.38 -7.73 3.80
CA ILE A 92 -4.89 -8.34 2.58
C ILE A 92 -5.89 -7.40 1.89
N ILE A 93 -6.85 -6.83 2.61
CA ILE A 93 -7.87 -5.98 2.00
C ILE A 93 -7.23 -4.70 1.43
N ILE A 94 -6.39 -4.02 2.21
CA ILE A 94 -5.70 -2.82 1.73
C ILE A 94 -4.81 -3.16 0.54
N GLY A 95 -4.03 -4.23 0.62
CA GLY A 95 -3.14 -4.65 -0.47
C GLY A 95 -3.89 -5.01 -1.75
N LEU A 96 -5.00 -5.79 -1.61
CA LEU A 96 -5.84 -6.21 -2.74
C LEU A 96 -6.73 -5.10 -3.33
N THR A 97 -6.81 -3.93 -2.72
CA THR A 97 -7.53 -2.79 -3.27
C THR A 97 -6.58 -1.72 -3.80
N SER A 98 -5.45 -1.50 -3.15
CA SER A 98 -4.49 -0.44 -3.50
C SER A 98 -3.66 -0.73 -4.75
N TRP A 99 -3.53 -1.99 -5.18
CA TRP A 99 -2.78 -2.36 -6.39
C TRP A 99 -3.36 -1.74 -7.68
N THR A 100 -4.65 -1.43 -7.70
CA THR A 100 -5.33 -0.89 -8.87
C THR A 100 -4.78 0.46 -9.32
N TYR A 101 -4.43 1.32 -8.37
CA TYR A 101 -3.76 2.60 -8.64
C TYR A 101 -2.36 2.41 -9.22
N LEU A 102 -1.57 1.51 -8.62
CA LEU A 102 -0.22 1.17 -9.09
C LEU A 102 -0.23 0.53 -10.48
N ALA A 103 -1.17 -0.37 -10.75
CA ALA A 103 -1.30 -1.00 -12.05
C ALA A 103 -1.46 0.04 -13.17
N ARG A 104 -2.23 1.10 -12.94
CA ARG A 104 -2.41 2.18 -13.93
C ARG A 104 -1.14 3.00 -14.13
N ILE A 105 -0.39 3.29 -13.07
CA ILE A 105 0.90 3.98 -13.17
C ILE A 105 1.89 3.13 -13.96
N VAL A 106 2.04 1.86 -13.58
CA VAL A 106 2.97 0.93 -14.25
C VAL A 106 2.60 0.75 -15.71
N ARG A 107 1.30 0.54 -16.01
CA ARG A 107 0.80 0.45 -17.38
C ARG A 107 1.20 1.67 -18.22
N SER A 108 1.01 2.88 -17.71
CA SER A 108 1.35 4.11 -18.45
C SER A 108 2.86 4.19 -18.75
N GLN A 109 3.71 3.79 -17.80
CA GLN A 109 5.16 3.70 -18.00
C GLN A 109 5.52 2.68 -19.10
N TYR A 110 4.93 1.49 -19.04
CA TYR A 110 5.19 0.44 -20.03
C TYR A 110 4.73 0.82 -21.43
N LEU A 111 3.57 1.47 -21.57
CA LEU A 111 3.11 2.00 -22.86
C LEU A 111 4.09 3.02 -23.46
N SER A 112 4.66 3.89 -22.62
CA SER A 112 5.64 4.88 -23.09
C SER A 112 7.01 4.27 -23.39
N LEU A 113 7.49 3.36 -22.54
CA LEU A 113 8.84 2.80 -22.65
C LEU A 113 8.95 1.76 -23.76
N LYS A 114 7.89 1.00 -24.06
CA LYS A 114 7.94 -0.04 -25.10
C LYS A 114 8.18 0.49 -26.52
N GLU A 115 7.89 1.78 -26.75
CA GLU A 115 8.10 2.46 -28.04
C GLU A 115 9.50 3.11 -28.17
N ARG A 116 10.36 2.98 -27.16
CA ARG A 116 11.70 3.56 -27.17
C ARG A 116 12.68 2.74 -28.04
N ASP A 117 13.67 3.44 -28.61
CA ASP A 117 14.65 2.86 -29.53
C ASP A 117 15.43 1.68 -28.95
N PHE A 118 15.77 1.73 -27.65
CA PHE A 118 16.49 0.62 -27.00
C PHE A 118 15.66 -0.66 -26.91
N ILE A 119 14.33 -0.58 -26.85
CA ILE A 119 13.44 -1.75 -26.92
C ILE A 119 13.35 -2.28 -28.35
N SER A 120 13.28 -1.39 -29.35
CA SER A 120 13.32 -1.77 -30.76
C SER A 120 14.64 -2.48 -31.11
N ALA A 121 15.76 -1.97 -30.62
CA ALA A 121 17.07 -2.62 -30.79
C ALA A 121 17.11 -3.99 -30.09
N ALA A 122 16.59 -4.13 -28.86
CA ALA A 122 16.53 -5.41 -28.18
C ALA A 122 15.70 -6.45 -28.95
N ARG A 123 14.58 -6.02 -29.54
CA ARG A 123 13.77 -6.91 -30.42
C ARG A 123 14.51 -7.31 -31.69
N ALA A 124 15.25 -6.38 -32.32
CA ALA A 124 16.01 -6.65 -33.55
C ALA A 124 17.10 -7.72 -33.37
N ILE A 125 17.70 -7.79 -32.18
CA ILE A 125 18.69 -8.82 -31.83
C ILE A 125 18.04 -10.12 -31.31
N GLY A 126 16.71 -10.26 -31.38
CA GLY A 126 15.96 -11.47 -31.01
C GLY A 126 15.67 -11.67 -29.52
N THR A 127 15.73 -10.61 -28.71
CA THR A 127 15.40 -10.72 -27.28
C THR A 127 13.92 -11.08 -27.09
N SER A 128 13.63 -12.11 -26.29
CA SER A 128 12.26 -12.56 -26.00
C SER A 128 11.52 -11.58 -25.07
N ASN A 129 10.17 -11.68 -25.02
CA ASN A 129 9.32 -10.76 -24.29
C ASN A 129 9.60 -10.69 -22.77
N GLY A 130 9.91 -11.81 -22.13
CA GLY A 130 10.20 -11.85 -20.68
C GLY A 130 11.37 -10.92 -20.28
N PRO A 131 12.58 -11.11 -20.83
CA PRO A 131 13.69 -10.19 -20.62
C PRO A 131 13.37 -8.74 -20.98
N ILE A 132 12.60 -8.48 -22.05
CA ILE A 132 12.20 -7.11 -22.39
C ILE A 132 11.38 -6.50 -21.25
N ILE A 133 10.37 -7.22 -20.75
CA ILE A 133 9.49 -6.75 -19.66
C ILE A 133 10.29 -6.51 -18.37
N PHE A 134 11.04 -7.52 -17.90
CA PHE A 134 11.63 -7.50 -16.56
C PHE A 134 13.04 -6.90 -16.50
N ARG A 135 13.81 -6.97 -17.58
CA ARG A 135 15.23 -6.56 -17.59
C ARG A 135 15.46 -5.23 -18.29
N HIS A 136 14.58 -4.85 -19.23
CA HIS A 136 14.71 -3.59 -19.96
C HIS A 136 13.69 -2.55 -19.53
N ILE A 137 12.38 -2.87 -19.45
CA ILE A 137 11.34 -1.88 -19.14
C ILE A 137 11.21 -1.67 -17.64
N LEU A 138 11.10 -2.72 -16.83
CA LEU A 138 10.88 -2.61 -15.40
C LEU A 138 11.90 -1.72 -14.67
N PRO A 139 13.23 -1.89 -14.87
CA PRO A 139 14.21 -1.02 -14.20
C PRO A 139 14.07 0.46 -14.56
N ASN A 140 13.70 0.74 -15.83
CA ASN A 140 13.46 2.11 -16.30
C ASN A 140 12.13 2.71 -15.85
N SER A 141 11.23 1.89 -15.28
CA SER A 141 9.96 2.32 -14.70
C SER A 141 9.98 2.38 -13.17
N MET A 142 11.11 2.05 -12.52
CA MET A 142 11.19 1.93 -11.06
C MET A 142 10.96 3.26 -10.32
N ALA A 143 11.42 4.38 -10.87
CA ALA A 143 11.28 5.68 -10.21
C ALA A 143 9.82 6.02 -9.86
N PRO A 144 8.86 6.06 -10.79
CA PRO A 144 7.45 6.32 -10.45
C PRO A 144 6.83 5.20 -9.61
N ILE A 145 7.29 3.96 -9.73
CA ILE A 145 6.80 2.84 -8.91
C ILE A 145 7.21 3.02 -7.44
N ILE A 146 8.47 3.34 -7.17
CA ILE A 146 9.00 3.57 -5.83
C ILE A 146 8.28 4.76 -5.17
N VAL A 147 8.15 5.87 -5.89
CA VAL A 147 7.46 7.07 -5.40
C VAL A 147 6.01 6.75 -5.04
N ALA A 148 5.27 6.11 -5.95
CA ALA A 148 3.87 5.74 -5.71
C ALA A 148 3.74 4.73 -4.55
N GLY A 149 4.67 3.78 -4.44
CA GLY A 149 4.73 2.84 -3.32
C GLY A 149 4.98 3.51 -1.98
N THR A 150 5.92 4.45 -1.93
CA THR A 150 6.24 5.19 -0.70
C THR A 150 5.04 6.01 -0.22
N LEU A 151 4.43 6.81 -1.11
CA LEU A 151 3.22 7.59 -0.79
C LEU A 151 2.02 6.68 -0.42
N GLY A 152 1.94 5.51 -1.04
CA GLY A 152 0.93 4.51 -0.74
C GLY A 152 1.00 3.96 0.69
N VAL A 153 2.20 3.88 1.30
CA VAL A 153 2.35 3.48 2.71
C VAL A 153 1.62 4.45 3.63
N ALA A 154 1.76 5.76 3.41
CA ALA A 154 1.05 6.77 4.19
C ALA A 154 -0.48 6.60 4.08
N SER A 155 -0.98 6.37 2.86
CA SER A 155 -2.40 6.14 2.61
C SER A 155 -2.90 4.85 3.28
N ALA A 156 -2.10 3.78 3.28
CA ALA A 156 -2.43 2.51 3.93
C ALA A 156 -2.49 2.63 5.47
N ILE A 157 -1.57 3.39 6.09
CA ILE A 157 -1.60 3.69 7.53
C ILE A 157 -2.87 4.47 7.89
N LEU A 158 -3.24 5.48 7.09
CA LEU A 158 -4.48 6.23 7.30
C LEU A 158 -5.71 5.33 7.15
N ALA A 159 -5.76 4.47 6.14
CA ALA A 159 -6.86 3.54 5.94
C ALA A 159 -7.02 2.57 7.13
N GLU A 160 -5.92 2.02 7.65
CA GLU A 160 -5.92 1.21 8.86
C GLU A 160 -6.45 2.01 10.05
N ALA A 161 -5.92 3.22 10.26
CA ALA A 161 -6.32 4.07 11.38
C ALA A 161 -7.82 4.41 11.34
N TYR A 162 -8.37 4.71 10.16
CA TYR A 162 -9.81 4.95 9.98
C TYR A 162 -10.66 3.75 10.39
N VAL A 163 -10.32 2.57 9.90
CA VAL A 163 -11.11 1.37 10.16
C VAL A 163 -10.97 0.91 11.61
N SER A 164 -9.77 1.02 12.16
CA SER A 164 -9.52 0.75 13.58
C SER A 164 -10.24 1.77 14.46
N PHE A 165 -10.28 3.06 14.08
CA PHE A 165 -11.04 4.09 14.79
C PHE A 165 -12.55 3.84 14.77
N LEU A 166 -13.08 3.21 13.73
CA LEU A 166 -14.48 2.78 13.68
C LEU A 166 -14.76 1.50 14.51
N GLY A 167 -13.73 0.95 15.18
CA GLY A 167 -13.83 -0.28 15.97
C GLY A 167 -13.86 -1.57 15.14
N LEU A 168 -13.63 -1.48 13.83
CA LEU A 168 -13.73 -2.58 12.88
C LEU A 168 -12.35 -3.01 12.32
N GLY A 169 -11.29 -2.39 12.83
CA GLY A 169 -9.91 -2.65 12.43
C GLY A 169 -9.20 -3.67 13.33
N VAL A 170 -7.99 -3.31 13.75
CA VAL A 170 -7.17 -4.14 14.64
C VAL A 170 -7.87 -4.37 15.97
N GLN A 171 -8.06 -5.65 16.32
CA GLN A 171 -8.77 -6.04 17.53
C GLN A 171 -7.81 -6.28 18.73
N PRO A 172 -8.25 -5.99 19.96
CA PRO A 172 -7.52 -6.39 21.17
C PRO A 172 -7.21 -7.90 21.18
N PRO A 173 -6.09 -8.32 21.79
CA PRO A 173 -5.15 -7.54 22.61
C PRO A 173 -4.13 -6.71 21.81
N THR A 174 -4.08 -6.85 20.47
CA THR A 174 -3.13 -6.14 19.63
C THR A 174 -3.47 -4.64 19.62
N ALA A 175 -2.46 -3.81 19.90
CA ALA A 175 -2.61 -2.36 19.81
C ALA A 175 -2.24 -1.86 18.41
N SER A 176 -2.98 -0.88 17.88
CA SER A 176 -2.59 -0.01 16.76
C SER A 176 -2.87 1.44 17.13
N TRP A 177 -2.29 2.40 16.43
CA TRP A 177 -2.60 3.80 16.71
C TRP A 177 -4.08 4.10 16.51
N GLY A 178 -4.72 3.48 15.50
CA GLY A 178 -6.14 3.65 15.24
C GLY A 178 -7.04 3.15 16.38
N ASN A 179 -6.77 1.94 16.90
CA ASN A 179 -7.60 1.42 18.00
C ASN A 179 -7.33 2.10 19.36
N LEU A 180 -6.14 2.70 19.54
CA LEU A 180 -5.87 3.53 20.71
C LEU A 180 -6.72 4.80 20.70
N LEU A 181 -6.99 5.38 19.53
CA LEU A 181 -7.89 6.55 19.41
C LEU A 181 -9.32 6.21 19.84
N VAL A 182 -9.85 5.04 19.44
CA VAL A 182 -11.17 4.58 19.90
C VAL A 182 -11.19 4.44 21.41
N SER A 183 -10.19 3.77 21.97
CA SER A 183 -10.11 3.53 23.41
C SER A 183 -10.03 4.83 24.22
N SER A 184 -9.56 5.92 23.62
CA SER A 184 -9.41 7.23 24.26
C SER A 184 -10.68 8.09 24.22
N TYR A 185 -11.69 7.73 23.42
CA TYR A 185 -12.88 8.55 23.18
C TYR A 185 -13.59 8.96 24.49
N ASN A 186 -13.74 8.04 25.43
CA ASN A 186 -14.39 8.31 26.71
C ASN A 186 -13.54 9.16 27.68
N TYR A 187 -12.28 9.42 27.35
CA TYR A 187 -11.31 10.11 28.19
C TYR A 187 -10.80 11.42 27.59
N LEU A 188 -11.47 11.95 26.56
CA LEU A 188 -11.03 13.15 25.83
C LEU A 188 -10.75 14.35 26.74
N GLN A 189 -11.59 14.54 27.78
CA GLN A 189 -11.45 15.67 28.71
C GLN A 189 -10.61 15.35 29.94
N THR A 190 -10.64 14.10 30.41
CA THR A 190 -9.98 13.68 31.67
C THR A 190 -8.54 13.22 31.45
N ALA A 191 -8.22 12.66 30.27
CA ALA A 191 -6.89 12.16 29.93
C ALA A 191 -6.55 12.43 28.43
N PRO A 192 -6.40 13.72 28.05
CA PRO A 192 -6.23 14.10 26.63
C PRO A 192 -4.99 13.49 25.98
N TRP A 193 -3.96 13.14 26.74
CA TRP A 193 -2.76 12.48 26.20
C TRP A 193 -3.02 11.13 25.57
N LEU A 194 -4.12 10.44 25.91
CA LEU A 194 -4.46 9.14 25.34
C LEU A 194 -4.78 9.20 23.85
N TRP A 195 -5.31 10.32 23.36
CA TRP A 195 -5.60 10.52 21.94
C TRP A 195 -4.59 11.42 21.25
N ILE A 196 -3.97 12.38 21.97
CA ILE A 196 -3.00 13.32 21.40
C ILE A 196 -1.77 12.55 20.87
N PHE A 197 -1.19 11.66 21.68
CA PHE A 197 0.01 10.94 21.27
C PHE A 197 -0.20 10.04 20.04
N PRO A 198 -1.20 9.12 20.00
CA PRO A 198 -1.44 8.34 18.79
C PRO A 198 -1.77 9.19 17.57
N GLY A 199 -2.61 10.20 17.72
CA GLY A 199 -2.98 11.11 16.64
C GLY A 199 -1.80 11.90 16.08
N LEU A 200 -0.94 12.41 16.95
CA LEU A 200 0.27 13.13 16.57
C LEU A 200 1.27 12.21 15.88
N LEU A 201 1.45 10.98 16.37
CA LEU A 201 2.34 10.00 15.75
C LEU A 201 1.86 9.57 14.37
N ILE A 202 0.55 9.35 14.17
CA ILE A 202 -0.02 9.11 12.83
C ILE A 202 0.32 10.30 11.92
N SER A 203 0.02 11.52 12.36
CA SER A 203 0.23 12.73 11.54
C SER A 203 1.70 12.92 11.19
N LEU A 204 2.60 12.81 12.16
CA LEU A 204 4.05 12.95 11.93
C LEU A 204 4.59 11.86 11.01
N THR A 205 4.13 10.61 11.18
CA THR A 205 4.55 9.49 10.32
C THR A 205 4.09 9.69 8.89
N VAL A 206 2.83 10.08 8.69
CA VAL A 206 2.27 10.36 7.34
C VAL A 206 3.02 11.52 6.69
N LEU A 207 3.26 12.61 7.41
CA LEU A 207 4.03 13.74 6.90
C LEU A 207 5.46 13.33 6.53
N SER A 208 6.14 12.57 7.40
CA SER A 208 7.51 12.11 7.14
C SER A 208 7.59 11.22 5.91
N ILE A 209 6.63 10.29 5.75
CA ILE A 209 6.56 9.42 4.56
C ILE A 209 6.30 10.25 3.29
N ASN A 210 5.44 11.25 3.35
CA ASN A 210 5.19 12.14 2.20
C ASN A 210 6.45 12.93 1.83
N PHE A 211 7.17 13.51 2.81
CA PHE A 211 8.45 14.18 2.54
C PHE A 211 9.50 13.24 1.95
N VAL A 212 9.57 11.99 2.44
CA VAL A 212 10.46 10.98 1.85
C VAL A 212 10.04 10.66 0.42
N GLY A 213 8.74 10.51 0.16
CA GLY A 213 8.19 10.25 -1.17
C GLY A 213 8.50 11.40 -2.15
N ASP A 214 8.32 12.64 -1.73
CA ASP A 214 8.64 13.82 -2.54
C ASP A 214 10.16 13.93 -2.78
N GLY A 215 10.98 13.73 -1.75
CA GLY A 215 12.44 13.70 -1.90
C GLY A 215 12.93 12.57 -2.84
N LEU A 216 12.30 11.39 -2.79
CA LEU A 216 12.58 10.31 -3.73
C LEU A 216 12.16 10.67 -5.17
N ARG A 217 11.04 11.34 -5.34
CA ARG A 217 10.58 11.84 -6.63
C ARG A 217 11.61 12.80 -7.24
N ASP A 218 12.06 13.78 -6.46
CA ASP A 218 13.05 14.78 -6.92
C ASP A 218 14.40 14.12 -7.23
N ALA A 219 14.85 13.20 -6.39
CA ALA A 219 16.12 12.49 -6.58
C ALA A 219 16.12 11.53 -7.78
N LEU A 220 14.95 10.96 -8.11
CA LEU A 220 14.79 10.01 -9.22
C LEU A 220 14.33 10.67 -10.53
N ASP A 221 14.02 11.97 -10.54
CA ASP A 221 13.65 12.69 -11.76
C ASP A 221 14.92 13.02 -12.58
N PRO A 222 15.08 12.43 -13.78
CA PRO A 222 16.26 12.69 -14.63
C PRO A 222 16.33 14.12 -15.17
N ARG A 223 15.26 14.92 -15.02
CA ARG A 223 15.22 16.32 -15.51
C ARG A 223 15.84 17.31 -14.54
N THR A 224 16.05 16.95 -13.29
CA THR A 224 16.64 17.81 -12.25
C THR A 224 18.18 17.81 -12.26
N GLN A 225 18.82 17.05 -13.15
CA GLN A 225 20.28 16.93 -13.25
C GLN A 225 20.90 17.79 -14.36
N ILE A 226 20.21 18.83 -14.83
CA ILE A 226 20.74 19.79 -15.82
C ILE A 226 20.94 21.16 -15.15
#